data_ba2f60b21a45d1c70b76d3e0284cb803
#
_entry.id   ba2f60b21a45d1c70b76d3e0284cb803
#
_cell.length_a   1.000
_cell.length_b   1.000
_cell.length_c   1.000
_cell.angle_alpha   90.00
_cell.angle_beta   90.00
_cell.angle_gamma   90.00
#
_symmetry.space_group_name_H-M   'P 1'
#
loop_
_entity.id
_entity.type
_entity.pdbx_description
1 polymer ?
#
loop_
_entity_poly.entity_id
_entity_poly.type
_entity_poly.pdbx_seq_one_letter_code
_entity_poly.pdbx_strand_id
1 'polypeptide(L)'
;MRTTSQAKIDEFTAKGWWGDQTISDIFSAAVAAEPSRAALVDAPNRADIAFGQPRRLTFADTQREIDNIAYALFFAGVRQGDRVLVQLPNIVEIVLMYLAIARLGAIISPVPMQYGRHELSSIASTLKPAAVVTLATFKGQNIAELHRPAFSDRTPVLAFGPQANGEIKLIDDLIADQTRRKKFDAYVADLEVSASDTYTICWTSGTTGRPKGVPRSNNHWFSQAYAMDDAVHLNDGEVLLNPFPFVNMAAISGFLFVWLFARATLVLHHPFDLPLMLKQLQDERVAYTIAPPAVLNMLLAKKEMLNAFDLSNLRTICSGSAPLSPWMVKGFKELLNIDVVNTFGSNEGIALVSCAEDIPLPEHR
;
A
#
# COMPACT_ATOMS: atom_id res chain seq x y z
N MET A 1 -18.09 4.68 8.92
CA MET A 1 -18.46 3.35 9.51
C MET A 1 -17.45 3.03 10.60
N ARG A 2 -17.89 2.62 11.79
CA ARG A 2 -17.03 2.16 12.90
C ARG A 2 -17.33 0.71 13.20
N THR A 3 -16.27 -0.07 13.47
CA THR A 3 -16.36 -1.50 13.82
C THR A 3 -16.00 -1.79 15.27
N THR A 4 -15.38 -0.82 15.94
CA THR A 4 -15.03 -0.89 17.37
C THR A 4 -16.06 -0.09 18.17
N SER A 5 -16.52 -0.64 19.30
CA SER A 5 -17.45 0.04 20.20
C SER A 5 -16.82 1.29 20.84
N GLN A 6 -17.63 2.31 21.11
CA GLN A 6 -17.14 3.55 21.71
C GLN A 6 -16.40 3.27 23.03
N ALA A 7 -16.92 2.39 23.89
CA ALA A 7 -16.27 2.02 25.16
C ALA A 7 -14.85 1.48 24.97
N LYS A 8 -14.61 0.67 23.92
CA LYS A 8 -13.24 0.19 23.61
C LYS A 8 -12.37 1.29 23.04
N ILE A 9 -12.91 2.18 22.22
CA ILE A 9 -12.17 3.34 21.70
C ILE A 9 -11.69 4.18 22.88
N ASP A 10 -12.59 4.51 23.81
CA ASP A 10 -12.29 5.32 24.98
C ASP A 10 -11.24 4.63 25.87
N GLU A 11 -11.37 3.32 26.10
CA GLU A 11 -10.41 2.51 26.84
C GLU A 11 -9.00 2.57 26.22
N PHE A 12 -8.91 2.32 24.91
CA PHE A 12 -7.61 2.24 24.24
C PHE A 12 -6.97 3.62 24.08
N THR A 13 -7.77 4.67 23.92
CA THR A 13 -7.29 6.06 23.91
C THR A 13 -6.79 6.46 25.29
N ALA A 14 -7.51 6.13 26.37
CA ALA A 14 -7.07 6.41 27.74
C ALA A 14 -5.76 5.70 28.12
N LYS A 15 -5.49 4.53 27.51
CA LYS A 15 -4.22 3.79 27.67
C LYS A 15 -3.10 4.31 26.77
N GLY A 16 -3.36 5.28 25.91
CA GLY A 16 -2.41 5.79 24.91
C GLY A 16 -2.09 4.83 23.77
N TRP A 17 -2.87 3.76 23.61
CA TRP A 17 -2.68 2.79 22.52
C TRP A 17 -3.28 3.29 21.20
N TRP A 18 -4.33 4.07 21.27
CA TRP A 18 -5.02 4.71 20.15
C TRP A 18 -4.97 6.23 20.28
N GLY A 19 -5.03 6.91 19.15
CA GLY A 19 -5.02 8.36 19.06
C GLY A 19 -6.07 8.88 18.09
N ASP A 20 -5.96 10.14 17.76
CA ASP A 20 -6.83 10.89 16.85
C ASP A 20 -6.22 11.11 15.46
N GLN A 21 -4.93 10.82 15.28
CA GLN A 21 -4.24 10.98 14.01
C GLN A 21 -4.74 10.01 12.94
N THR A 22 -4.92 10.51 11.74
CA THR A 22 -5.22 9.74 10.52
C THR A 22 -3.97 9.63 9.64
N ILE A 23 -4.02 8.76 8.63
CA ILE A 23 -2.94 8.70 7.62
C ILE A 23 -2.77 10.04 6.88
N SER A 24 -3.86 10.79 6.68
CA SER A 24 -3.82 12.12 6.05
C SER A 24 -3.04 13.13 6.89
N ASP A 25 -3.16 13.06 8.23
CA ASP A 25 -2.43 13.97 9.14
C ASP A 25 -0.94 13.68 9.09
N ILE A 26 -0.54 12.40 9.13
CA ILE A 26 0.88 12.01 9.06
C ILE A 26 1.47 12.37 7.72
N PHE A 27 0.74 12.14 6.61
CA PHE A 27 1.20 12.53 5.29
C PHE A 27 1.36 14.06 5.18
N SER A 28 0.40 14.84 5.69
CA SER A 28 0.48 16.30 5.69
C SER A 28 1.68 16.81 6.48
N ALA A 29 1.98 16.18 7.62
CA ALA A 29 3.17 16.50 8.41
C ALA A 29 4.47 16.19 7.65
N ALA A 30 4.52 15.07 6.91
CA ALA A 30 5.67 14.73 6.07
C ALA A 30 5.86 15.73 4.92
N VAL A 31 4.79 16.15 4.26
CA VAL A 31 4.82 17.20 3.21
C VAL A 31 5.33 18.52 3.79
N ALA A 32 4.85 18.92 4.96
CA ALA A 32 5.27 20.17 5.60
C ALA A 32 6.75 20.17 5.99
N ALA A 33 7.27 19.01 6.44
CA ALA A 33 8.65 18.88 6.86
C ALA A 33 9.63 18.78 5.67
N GLU A 34 9.28 18.01 4.64
CA GLU A 34 10.21 17.63 3.56
C GLU A 34 9.55 17.67 2.17
N PRO A 35 9.01 18.81 1.71
CA PRO A 35 8.22 18.89 0.48
C PRO A 35 8.98 18.47 -0.77
N SER A 36 10.30 18.69 -0.83
CA SER A 36 11.15 18.43 -1.99
C SER A 36 11.79 17.04 -1.97
N ARG A 37 11.71 16.30 -0.84
CA ARG A 37 12.24 14.94 -0.75
C ARG A 37 11.46 14.00 -1.65
N ALA A 38 12.17 13.05 -2.29
CA ALA A 38 11.53 11.98 -3.05
C ALA A 38 10.63 11.15 -2.12
N ALA A 39 9.38 10.97 -2.51
CA ALA A 39 8.36 10.25 -1.73
C ALA A 39 8.04 8.89 -2.35
N LEU A 40 7.77 8.86 -3.66
CA LEU A 40 7.35 7.65 -4.38
C LEU A 40 8.20 7.46 -5.64
N VAL A 41 8.58 6.21 -5.91
CA VAL A 41 9.38 5.84 -7.08
C VAL A 41 8.82 4.58 -7.71
N ASP A 42 8.50 4.63 -9.01
CA ASP A 42 8.09 3.45 -9.77
C ASP A 42 9.26 2.52 -10.10
N ALA A 43 8.93 1.26 -10.34
CA ALA A 43 9.88 0.33 -10.94
C ALA A 43 10.23 0.75 -12.38
N PRO A 44 11.48 0.48 -12.83
CA PRO A 44 11.93 0.84 -14.19
C PRO A 44 11.11 0.23 -15.32
N ASN A 45 10.47 -0.92 -15.08
CA ASN A 45 9.64 -1.65 -16.04
C ASN A 45 8.17 -1.19 -16.08
N ARG A 46 7.85 -0.02 -15.53
CA ARG A 46 6.46 0.50 -15.51
C ARG A 46 5.80 0.48 -16.90
N ALA A 47 6.52 0.91 -17.94
CA ALA A 47 6.00 0.98 -19.31
C ALA A 47 5.59 -0.38 -19.87
N ASP A 48 6.14 -1.49 -19.35
CA ASP A 48 5.82 -2.85 -19.79
C ASP A 48 4.52 -3.38 -19.16
N ILE A 49 4.09 -2.80 -18.04
CA ILE A 49 2.94 -3.29 -17.27
C ILE A 49 1.75 -2.34 -17.25
N ALA A 50 2.00 -1.04 -17.38
CA ALA A 50 0.99 0.01 -17.30
C ALA A 50 1.20 1.06 -18.40
N PHE A 51 0.85 2.28 -18.14
CA PHE A 51 1.00 3.41 -19.06
C PHE A 51 2.08 4.38 -18.60
N GLY A 52 2.66 5.10 -19.55
CA GLY A 52 3.64 6.14 -19.28
C GLY A 52 5.00 5.62 -18.81
N GLN A 53 5.92 6.54 -18.59
CA GLN A 53 7.27 6.25 -18.10
C GLN A 53 7.28 6.10 -16.57
N PRO A 54 8.31 5.44 -16.00
CA PRO A 54 8.51 5.40 -14.55
C PRO A 54 8.52 6.80 -13.95
N ARG A 55 7.81 6.97 -12.84
CA ARG A 55 7.64 8.25 -12.15
C ARG A 55 8.48 8.27 -10.87
N ARG A 56 9.00 9.46 -10.55
CA ARG A 56 9.59 9.78 -9.26
C ARG A 56 8.92 11.06 -8.76
N LEU A 57 8.19 10.96 -7.66
CA LEU A 57 7.43 12.06 -7.10
C LEU A 57 8.06 12.52 -5.79
N THR A 58 8.13 13.84 -5.59
CA THR A 58 8.40 14.41 -4.27
C THR A 58 7.17 14.36 -3.38
N PHE A 59 7.30 14.65 -2.07
CA PHE A 59 6.12 14.78 -1.19
C PHE A 59 5.17 15.88 -1.69
N ALA A 60 5.68 17.00 -2.19
CA ALA A 60 4.86 18.06 -2.77
C ALA A 60 4.16 17.64 -4.07
N ASP A 61 4.84 16.88 -4.95
CA ASP A 61 4.21 16.31 -6.14
C ASP A 61 3.11 15.33 -5.76
N THR A 62 3.40 14.45 -4.80
CA THR A 62 2.46 13.46 -4.28
C THR A 62 1.21 14.14 -3.72
N GLN A 63 1.35 15.24 -2.97
CA GLN A 63 0.21 16.00 -2.45
C GLN A 63 -0.67 16.56 -3.58
N ARG A 64 -0.08 17.13 -4.63
CA ARG A 64 -0.85 17.65 -5.77
C ARG A 64 -1.64 16.55 -6.49
N GLU A 65 -1.00 15.40 -6.71
CA GLU A 65 -1.65 14.26 -7.34
C GLU A 65 -2.80 13.70 -6.49
N ILE A 66 -2.60 13.61 -5.16
CA ILE A 66 -3.64 13.20 -4.21
C ILE A 66 -4.85 14.14 -4.29
N ASP A 67 -4.63 15.45 -4.30
CA ASP A 67 -5.70 16.44 -4.39
C ASP A 67 -6.48 16.32 -5.70
N ASN A 68 -5.79 16.08 -6.80
CA ASN A 68 -6.40 15.89 -8.11
C ASN A 68 -7.20 14.59 -8.19
N ILE A 69 -6.66 13.48 -7.70
CA ILE A 69 -7.36 12.19 -7.69
C ILE A 69 -8.57 12.23 -6.73
N ALA A 70 -8.42 12.83 -5.56
CA ALA A 70 -9.54 13.03 -4.63
C ALA A 70 -10.65 13.85 -5.27
N TYR A 71 -10.30 14.90 -6.00
CA TYR A 71 -11.25 15.70 -6.78
C TYR A 71 -11.97 14.85 -7.85
N ALA A 72 -11.24 14.02 -8.61
CA ALA A 72 -11.85 13.14 -9.62
C ALA A 72 -12.84 12.15 -9.00
N LEU A 73 -12.49 11.55 -7.85
CA LEU A 73 -13.38 10.67 -7.09
C LEU A 73 -14.62 11.42 -6.58
N PHE A 74 -14.44 12.63 -6.04
CA PHE A 74 -15.56 13.48 -5.63
C PHE A 74 -16.46 13.85 -6.80
N PHE A 75 -15.87 14.17 -7.97
CA PHE A 75 -16.60 14.45 -9.19
C PHE A 75 -17.44 13.25 -9.65
N ALA A 76 -16.88 12.03 -9.52
CA ALA A 76 -17.58 10.77 -9.81
C ALA A 76 -18.67 10.41 -8.80
N GLY A 77 -18.78 11.14 -7.68
CA GLY A 77 -19.84 10.98 -6.69
C GLY A 77 -19.42 10.33 -5.37
N VAL A 78 -18.12 10.01 -5.20
CA VAL A 78 -17.60 9.42 -3.94
C VAL A 78 -17.68 10.45 -2.80
N ARG A 79 -18.12 10.01 -1.63
CA ARG A 79 -18.28 10.81 -0.41
C ARG A 79 -17.77 10.06 0.82
N GLN A 80 -17.76 10.72 1.96
CA GLN A 80 -17.36 10.12 3.24
C GLN A 80 -18.15 8.82 3.53
N GLY A 81 -17.40 7.79 3.95
CA GLY A 81 -17.97 6.47 4.27
C GLY A 81 -18.29 5.60 3.06
N ASP A 82 -18.16 6.12 1.83
CA ASP A 82 -18.30 5.33 0.61
C ASP A 82 -17.13 4.36 0.45
N ARG A 83 -17.41 3.21 -0.16
CA ARG A 83 -16.41 2.17 -0.43
C ARG A 83 -15.98 2.26 -1.87
N VAL A 84 -14.68 2.37 -2.09
CA VAL A 84 -14.05 2.40 -3.41
C VAL A 84 -13.26 1.11 -3.62
N LEU A 85 -13.65 0.29 -4.59
CA LEU A 85 -12.90 -0.90 -4.98
C LEU A 85 -11.74 -0.48 -5.87
N VAL A 86 -10.51 -0.89 -5.50
CA VAL A 86 -9.29 -0.49 -6.20
C VAL A 86 -8.52 -1.71 -6.65
N GLN A 87 -8.29 -1.83 -7.97
CA GLN A 87 -7.49 -2.88 -8.57
C GLN A 87 -6.34 -2.26 -9.37
N LEU A 88 -5.21 -2.06 -8.70
CA LEU A 88 -4.01 -1.46 -9.28
C LEU A 88 -2.76 -2.30 -8.94
N PRO A 89 -1.77 -2.38 -9.84
CA PRO A 89 -0.47 -2.95 -9.51
C PRO A 89 0.34 -2.01 -8.60
N ASN A 90 1.52 -2.45 -8.16
CA ASN A 90 2.42 -1.58 -7.40
C ASN A 90 3.09 -0.55 -8.32
N ILE A 91 2.37 0.49 -8.62
CA ILE A 91 2.81 1.73 -9.26
C ILE A 91 2.39 2.90 -8.37
N VAL A 92 2.92 4.08 -8.59
CA VAL A 92 2.65 5.24 -7.72
C VAL A 92 1.15 5.48 -7.49
N GLU A 93 0.30 5.19 -8.46
CA GLU A 93 -1.13 5.40 -8.41
C GLU A 93 -1.82 4.60 -7.29
N ILE A 94 -1.33 3.41 -6.91
CA ILE A 94 -1.95 2.67 -5.78
C ILE A 94 -1.75 3.42 -4.46
N VAL A 95 -0.57 3.99 -4.23
CA VAL A 95 -0.28 4.77 -3.02
C VAL A 95 -1.07 6.08 -3.03
N LEU A 96 -1.12 6.75 -4.18
CA LEU A 96 -1.94 7.95 -4.37
C LEU A 96 -3.43 7.68 -4.06
N MET A 97 -3.95 6.52 -4.48
CA MET A 97 -5.33 6.12 -4.20
C MET A 97 -5.61 5.92 -2.71
N TYR A 98 -4.67 5.34 -1.96
CA TYR A 98 -4.81 5.21 -0.50
C TYR A 98 -5.00 6.58 0.16
N LEU A 99 -4.18 7.55 -0.21
CA LEU A 99 -4.22 8.90 0.37
C LEU A 99 -5.38 9.75 -0.18
N ALA A 100 -5.71 9.62 -1.47
CA ALA A 100 -6.82 10.36 -2.08
C ALA A 100 -8.18 9.92 -1.52
N ILE A 101 -8.35 8.63 -1.28
CA ILE A 101 -9.57 8.08 -0.65
C ILE A 101 -9.66 8.51 0.82
N ALA A 102 -8.53 8.49 1.55
CA ALA A 102 -8.47 9.01 2.92
C ALA A 102 -8.87 10.48 3.01
N ARG A 103 -8.41 11.31 2.05
CA ARG A 103 -8.74 12.75 1.98
C ARG A 103 -10.23 13.02 1.79
N LEU A 104 -10.98 12.08 1.25
CA LEU A 104 -12.45 12.15 1.15
C LEU A 104 -13.17 11.56 2.35
N GLY A 105 -12.47 10.98 3.32
CA GLY A 105 -13.08 10.21 4.40
C GLY A 105 -13.79 8.95 3.90
N ALA A 106 -13.43 8.48 2.69
CA ALA A 106 -13.97 7.26 2.09
C ALA A 106 -13.14 6.02 2.49
N ILE A 107 -13.59 4.85 2.07
CA ILE A 107 -13.00 3.56 2.47
C ILE A 107 -12.38 2.90 1.23
N ILE A 108 -11.08 2.65 1.26
CA ILE A 108 -10.42 1.91 0.20
C ILE A 108 -10.61 0.40 0.40
N SER A 109 -10.97 -0.31 -0.69
CA SER A 109 -11.04 -1.77 -0.73
C SER A 109 -10.12 -2.29 -1.84
N PRO A 110 -8.84 -2.55 -1.53
CA PRO A 110 -7.88 -2.97 -2.54
C PRO A 110 -8.03 -4.46 -2.84
N VAL A 111 -7.83 -4.82 -4.11
CA VAL A 111 -7.83 -6.21 -4.58
C VAL A 111 -6.64 -6.46 -5.51
N PRO A 112 -6.09 -7.68 -5.53
CA PRO A 112 -4.93 -8.00 -6.36
C PRO A 112 -5.27 -8.02 -7.85
N MET A 113 -4.26 -7.75 -8.69
CA MET A 113 -4.39 -7.74 -10.15
C MET A 113 -4.80 -9.10 -10.74
N GLN A 114 -4.57 -10.19 -10.02
CA GLN A 114 -4.90 -11.55 -10.43
C GLN A 114 -6.40 -11.87 -10.35
N TYR A 115 -7.19 -11.05 -9.65
CA TYR A 115 -8.63 -11.26 -9.55
C TYR A 115 -9.30 -10.95 -10.88
N GLY A 116 -10.02 -11.96 -11.39
CA GLY A 116 -10.81 -11.84 -12.59
C GLY A 116 -12.26 -11.45 -12.30
N ARG A 117 -13.09 -11.51 -13.35
CA ARG A 117 -14.50 -11.13 -13.29
C ARG A 117 -15.28 -11.86 -12.17
N HIS A 118 -14.98 -13.15 -11.94
CA HIS A 118 -15.70 -13.95 -10.94
C HIS A 118 -15.47 -13.42 -9.52
N GLU A 119 -14.22 -13.25 -9.12
CA GLU A 119 -13.83 -12.73 -7.80
C GLU A 119 -14.34 -11.31 -7.61
N LEU A 120 -14.18 -10.46 -8.63
CA LEU A 120 -14.63 -9.07 -8.60
C LEU A 120 -16.14 -8.96 -8.43
N SER A 121 -16.93 -9.79 -9.12
CA SER A 121 -18.40 -9.84 -8.97
C SER A 121 -18.80 -10.27 -7.56
N SER A 122 -18.14 -11.29 -7.01
CA SER A 122 -18.37 -11.78 -5.64
C SER A 122 -18.10 -10.68 -4.62
N ILE A 123 -16.96 -10.00 -4.76
CA ILE A 123 -16.57 -8.88 -3.88
C ILE A 123 -17.54 -7.71 -4.03
N ALA A 124 -17.85 -7.30 -5.26
CA ALA A 124 -18.75 -6.19 -5.52
C ALA A 124 -20.15 -6.40 -4.94
N SER A 125 -20.66 -7.64 -4.98
CA SER A 125 -21.98 -7.98 -4.41
C SER A 125 -22.05 -7.74 -2.89
N THR A 126 -20.94 -7.96 -2.19
CA THR A 126 -20.82 -7.75 -0.73
C THR A 126 -20.44 -6.31 -0.38
N LEU A 127 -19.44 -5.78 -1.07
CA LEU A 127 -18.87 -4.45 -0.82
C LEU A 127 -19.86 -3.33 -1.21
N LYS A 128 -20.59 -3.53 -2.31
CA LYS A 128 -21.44 -2.51 -2.95
C LYS A 128 -20.67 -1.20 -3.14
N PRO A 129 -19.62 -1.19 -3.98
CA PRO A 129 -18.74 -0.05 -4.13
C PRO A 129 -19.47 1.14 -4.74
N ALA A 130 -19.20 2.34 -4.26
CA ALA A 130 -19.66 3.60 -4.85
C ALA A 130 -18.90 3.93 -6.14
N ALA A 131 -17.65 3.48 -6.25
CA ALA A 131 -16.83 3.56 -7.46
C ALA A 131 -15.84 2.39 -7.51
N VAL A 132 -15.40 2.07 -8.72
CA VAL A 132 -14.30 1.13 -8.99
C VAL A 132 -13.18 1.90 -9.68
N VAL A 133 -11.92 1.67 -9.25
CA VAL A 133 -10.74 2.27 -9.88
C VAL A 133 -9.79 1.18 -10.33
N THR A 134 -9.33 1.26 -11.59
CA THR A 134 -8.39 0.31 -12.18
C THR A 134 -7.49 1.00 -13.20
N LEU A 135 -6.75 0.24 -14.00
CA LEU A 135 -6.06 0.72 -15.21
C LEU A 135 -6.96 0.56 -16.42
N ALA A 136 -6.85 1.46 -17.39
CA ALA A 136 -7.46 1.26 -18.71
C ALA A 136 -6.86 0.01 -19.38
N THR A 137 -5.52 -0.06 -19.38
CA THR A 137 -4.76 -1.18 -19.96
C THR A 137 -3.70 -1.69 -18.97
N PHE A 138 -3.60 -3.00 -18.83
CA PHE A 138 -2.58 -3.68 -18.05
C PHE A 138 -1.96 -4.82 -18.85
N LYS A 139 -0.63 -4.80 -19.02
CA LYS A 139 0.10 -5.79 -19.87
C LYS A 139 -0.54 -5.99 -21.23
N GLY A 140 -0.93 -4.91 -21.88
CA GLY A 140 -1.56 -4.92 -23.21
C GLY A 140 -3.03 -5.34 -23.25
N GLN A 141 -3.66 -5.65 -22.13
CA GLN A 141 -5.09 -5.99 -22.06
C GLN A 141 -5.92 -4.80 -21.59
N ASN A 142 -7.07 -4.54 -22.21
CA ASN A 142 -8.04 -3.52 -21.82
C ASN A 142 -8.79 -3.98 -20.55
N ILE A 143 -8.13 -3.91 -19.40
CA ILE A 143 -8.59 -4.52 -18.14
C ILE A 143 -9.84 -3.84 -17.58
N ALA A 144 -9.99 -2.53 -17.74
CA ALA A 144 -11.17 -1.82 -17.29
C ALA A 144 -12.43 -2.29 -18.01
N GLU A 145 -12.36 -2.47 -19.32
CA GLU A 145 -13.46 -2.99 -20.15
C GLU A 145 -13.73 -4.47 -19.85
N LEU A 146 -12.67 -5.27 -19.72
CA LEU A 146 -12.78 -6.70 -19.40
C LEU A 146 -13.51 -6.93 -18.08
N HIS A 147 -13.28 -6.08 -17.09
CA HIS A 147 -13.83 -6.22 -15.74
C HIS A 147 -15.15 -5.43 -15.55
N ARG A 148 -15.50 -4.49 -16.44
CA ARG A 148 -16.73 -3.69 -16.34
C ARG A 148 -17.98 -4.53 -16.07
N PRO A 149 -18.20 -5.70 -16.71
CA PRO A 149 -19.38 -6.53 -16.47
C PRO A 149 -19.45 -7.19 -15.08
N ALA A 150 -18.40 -7.07 -14.26
CA ALA A 150 -18.43 -7.54 -12.87
C ALA A 150 -19.21 -6.60 -11.95
N PHE A 151 -19.53 -5.39 -12.39
CA PHE A 151 -20.09 -4.32 -11.60
C PHE A 151 -21.49 -3.90 -12.12
N SER A 152 -22.29 -3.32 -11.21
CA SER A 152 -23.58 -2.72 -11.58
C SER A 152 -23.40 -1.56 -12.56
N ASP A 153 -24.38 -1.36 -13.45
CA ASP A 153 -24.40 -0.22 -14.40
C ASP A 153 -24.40 1.13 -13.68
N ARG A 154 -24.87 1.16 -12.44
CA ARG A 154 -24.87 2.38 -11.61
C ARG A 154 -23.52 2.66 -10.95
N THR A 155 -22.60 1.71 -10.91
CA THR A 155 -21.29 1.86 -10.30
C THR A 155 -20.31 2.41 -11.33
N PRO A 156 -19.82 3.65 -11.20
CA PRO A 156 -18.84 4.20 -12.11
C PRO A 156 -17.53 3.41 -12.04
N VAL A 157 -16.99 3.07 -13.20
CA VAL A 157 -15.63 2.52 -13.35
C VAL A 157 -14.74 3.63 -13.86
N LEU A 158 -13.72 3.94 -13.06
CA LEU A 158 -12.73 4.96 -13.33
C LEU A 158 -11.41 4.28 -13.69
N ALA A 159 -10.67 4.83 -14.62
CA ALA A 159 -9.41 4.23 -15.02
C ALA A 159 -8.28 5.26 -15.14
N PHE A 160 -7.08 4.84 -14.73
CA PHE A 160 -5.85 5.51 -15.11
C PHE A 160 -5.39 5.00 -16.46
N GLY A 161 -4.90 5.87 -17.31
CA GLY A 161 -4.36 5.54 -18.62
C GLY A 161 -4.79 6.53 -19.71
N PRO A 162 -4.19 6.44 -20.90
CA PRO A 162 -4.39 7.44 -21.95
C PRO A 162 -5.72 7.27 -22.70
N GLN A 163 -6.31 6.08 -22.68
CA GLN A 163 -7.50 5.75 -23.46
C GLN A 163 -8.35 4.68 -22.79
N ALA A 164 -9.67 4.85 -22.82
CA ALA A 164 -10.66 3.85 -22.48
C ALA A 164 -11.87 3.99 -23.39
N ASN A 165 -12.62 2.90 -23.59
CA ASN A 165 -13.83 2.89 -24.40
C ASN A 165 -15.08 2.77 -23.53
N GLY A 166 -16.23 3.11 -24.13
CA GLY A 166 -17.54 2.90 -23.53
C GLY A 166 -17.82 3.77 -22.31
N GLU A 167 -18.34 3.15 -21.25
CA GLU A 167 -18.79 3.83 -20.03
C GLU A 167 -17.66 4.11 -19.02
N ILE A 168 -16.42 3.76 -19.35
CA ILE A 168 -15.27 3.93 -18.46
C ILE A 168 -14.81 5.38 -18.52
N LYS A 169 -14.66 6.00 -17.36
CA LYS A 169 -14.22 7.40 -17.25
C LYS A 169 -12.74 7.44 -16.92
N LEU A 170 -11.97 8.19 -17.68
CA LEU A 170 -10.59 8.45 -17.35
C LEU A 170 -10.49 9.43 -16.19
N ILE A 171 -9.59 9.13 -15.25
CA ILE A 171 -9.36 9.99 -14.09
C ILE A 171 -8.84 11.36 -14.53
N ASP A 172 -7.97 11.40 -15.54
CA ASP A 172 -7.42 12.65 -16.08
C ASP A 172 -8.49 13.55 -16.69
N ASP A 173 -9.50 12.99 -17.37
CA ASP A 173 -10.63 13.76 -17.89
C ASP A 173 -11.47 14.38 -16.76
N LEU A 174 -11.66 13.63 -15.68
CA LEU A 174 -12.38 14.15 -14.50
C LEU A 174 -11.58 15.23 -13.78
N ILE A 175 -10.25 15.12 -13.74
CA ILE A 175 -9.36 16.15 -13.21
C ILE A 175 -9.43 17.42 -14.07
N ALA A 176 -9.48 17.29 -15.38
CA ALA A 176 -9.53 18.43 -16.31
C ALA A 176 -10.83 19.24 -16.19
N ASP A 177 -11.94 18.60 -15.80
CA ASP A 177 -13.24 19.27 -15.61
C ASP A 177 -13.31 19.96 -14.22
N GLN A 178 -12.97 21.24 -14.17
CA GLN A 178 -12.93 22.03 -12.94
C GLN A 178 -14.29 22.58 -12.46
N THR A 179 -15.40 22.18 -13.09
CA THR A 179 -16.75 22.75 -12.82
C THR A 179 -17.23 22.52 -11.38
N ARG A 180 -16.69 21.51 -10.70
CA ARG A 180 -17.05 21.17 -9.30
C ARG A 180 -15.94 21.49 -8.29
N ARG A 181 -14.84 22.13 -8.70
CA ARG A 181 -13.68 22.35 -7.84
C ARG A 181 -14.03 23.10 -6.55
N LYS A 182 -14.75 24.21 -6.64
CA LYS A 182 -15.20 24.97 -5.45
C LYS A 182 -16.05 24.13 -4.49
N LYS A 183 -16.89 23.23 -5.02
CA LYS A 183 -17.71 22.34 -4.18
C LYS A 183 -16.86 21.28 -3.49
N PHE A 184 -15.83 20.80 -4.15
CA PHE A 184 -14.86 19.88 -3.56
C PHE A 184 -14.05 20.54 -2.46
N ASP A 185 -13.54 21.75 -2.71
CA ASP A 185 -12.75 22.49 -1.72
C ASP A 185 -13.57 22.77 -0.45
N ALA A 186 -14.84 23.19 -0.60
CA ALA A 186 -15.74 23.37 0.52
C ALA A 186 -16.03 22.05 1.24
N TYR A 187 -16.28 20.96 0.50
CA TYR A 187 -16.53 19.64 1.07
C TYR A 187 -15.33 19.15 1.92
N VAL A 188 -14.10 19.28 1.42
CA VAL A 188 -12.89 18.86 2.14
C VAL A 188 -12.62 19.74 3.36
N ALA A 189 -12.94 21.05 3.28
CA ALA A 189 -12.76 21.97 4.41
C ALA A 189 -13.71 21.66 5.59
N ASP A 190 -14.92 21.16 5.30
CA ASP A 190 -15.94 20.81 6.30
C ASP A 190 -15.85 19.33 6.75
N LEU A 191 -14.90 18.54 6.19
CA LEU A 191 -14.85 17.11 6.42
C LEU A 191 -14.19 16.77 7.76
N GLU A 192 -14.91 16.07 8.62
CA GLU A 192 -14.38 15.49 9.85
C GLU A 192 -14.18 13.98 9.70
N VAL A 193 -12.96 13.48 9.88
CA VAL A 193 -12.60 12.08 9.83
C VAL A 193 -11.96 11.67 11.16
N SER A 194 -12.51 10.64 11.79
CA SER A 194 -11.93 10.08 13.02
C SER A 194 -10.93 8.97 12.70
N ALA A 195 -9.82 8.91 13.44
CA ALA A 195 -8.87 7.80 13.36
C ALA A 195 -9.50 6.42 13.64
N SER A 196 -10.65 6.38 14.29
CA SER A 196 -11.42 5.16 14.57
C SER A 196 -12.46 4.84 13.48
N ASP A 197 -12.64 5.67 12.47
CA ASP A 197 -13.48 5.35 11.33
C ASP A 197 -12.78 4.32 10.43
N THR A 198 -13.56 3.44 9.80
CA THR A 198 -13.03 2.46 8.85
C THR A 198 -12.34 3.17 7.69
N TYR A 199 -11.09 2.82 7.47
CA TYR A 199 -10.25 3.35 6.40
C TYR A 199 -10.08 2.35 5.25
N THR A 200 -9.89 1.07 5.58
CA THR A 200 -9.70 0.02 4.57
C THR A 200 -10.64 -1.15 4.78
N ILE A 201 -10.95 -1.87 3.69
CA ILE A 201 -11.54 -3.22 3.73
C ILE A 201 -10.66 -4.13 2.90
N CYS A 202 -9.81 -4.93 3.57
CA CYS A 202 -8.95 -5.93 2.93
C CYS A 202 -9.65 -7.30 2.87
N TRP A 203 -9.32 -8.11 1.87
CA TRP A 203 -10.00 -9.38 1.63
C TRP A 203 -9.14 -10.56 2.02
N THR A 204 -9.77 -11.56 2.66
CA THR A 204 -9.16 -12.86 2.97
C THR A 204 -9.89 -13.97 2.21
N SER A 205 -9.17 -15.04 1.87
CA SER A 205 -9.68 -16.14 1.04
C SER A 205 -10.83 -16.95 1.67
N GLY A 206 -11.14 -16.70 2.94
CA GLY A 206 -12.21 -17.37 3.67
C GLY A 206 -12.19 -18.91 3.57
N THR A 207 -12.30 -19.62 4.68
CA THR A 207 -12.34 -21.09 4.73
C THR A 207 -13.53 -21.71 3.96
N THR A 208 -14.53 -20.90 3.62
CA THR A 208 -15.74 -21.32 2.89
C THR A 208 -15.69 -21.02 1.39
N GLY A 209 -14.53 -20.60 0.86
CA GLY A 209 -14.34 -20.26 -0.55
C GLY A 209 -14.90 -18.88 -0.97
N ARG A 210 -15.60 -18.18 -0.08
CA ARG A 210 -16.07 -16.80 -0.34
C ARG A 210 -15.14 -15.81 0.33
N PRO A 211 -14.67 -14.76 -0.39
CA PRO A 211 -13.86 -13.71 0.19
C PRO A 211 -14.58 -13.03 1.35
N LYS A 212 -13.85 -12.76 2.44
CA LYS A 212 -14.35 -12.02 3.60
C LYS A 212 -13.64 -10.67 3.65
N GLY A 213 -14.42 -9.58 3.71
CA GLY A 213 -13.89 -8.22 3.87
C GLY A 213 -13.60 -7.93 5.34
N VAL A 214 -12.36 -7.54 5.64
CA VAL A 214 -11.90 -7.18 6.98
C VAL A 214 -11.77 -5.66 7.05
N PRO A 215 -12.70 -4.97 7.75
CA PRO A 215 -12.64 -3.52 7.90
C PRO A 215 -11.62 -3.13 8.98
N ARG A 216 -10.81 -2.10 8.68
CA ARG A 216 -9.80 -1.58 9.60
C ARG A 216 -9.79 -0.06 9.60
N SER A 217 -9.64 0.53 10.79
CA SER A 217 -9.45 1.97 10.98
C SER A 217 -7.97 2.36 10.92
N ASN A 218 -7.68 3.68 10.94
CA ASN A 218 -6.30 4.16 11.11
C ASN A 218 -5.69 3.60 12.41
N ASN A 219 -6.40 3.65 13.52
CA ASN A 219 -5.92 3.13 14.80
C ASN A 219 -5.56 1.64 14.75
N HIS A 220 -6.33 0.82 14.04
CA HIS A 220 -5.96 -0.59 13.83
C HIS A 220 -4.67 -0.74 13.03
N TRP A 221 -4.44 0.10 12.04
CA TRP A 221 -3.22 0.06 11.24
C TRP A 221 -2.02 0.60 12.00
N PHE A 222 -2.17 1.69 12.72
CA PHE A 222 -1.09 2.26 13.53
C PHE A 222 -0.57 1.29 14.58
N SER A 223 -1.46 0.60 15.29
CA SER A 223 -1.06 -0.41 16.29
C SER A 223 -0.15 -1.49 15.72
N GLN A 224 -0.29 -1.83 14.44
CA GLN A 224 0.57 -2.80 13.75
C GLN A 224 1.80 -2.14 13.12
N ALA A 225 1.64 -0.95 12.59
CA ALA A 225 2.72 -0.23 11.92
C ALA A 225 3.80 0.21 12.90
N TYR A 226 3.43 0.57 14.15
CA TYR A 226 4.41 0.89 15.18
C TYR A 226 5.30 -0.32 15.51
N ALA A 227 4.75 -1.53 15.59
CA ALA A 227 5.56 -2.73 15.80
C ALA A 227 6.50 -2.99 14.62
N MET A 228 6.07 -2.70 13.40
CA MET A 228 6.92 -2.83 12.20
C MET A 228 8.01 -1.75 12.18
N ASP A 229 7.67 -0.51 12.47
CA ASP A 229 8.60 0.62 12.52
C ASP A 229 9.71 0.38 13.56
N ASP A 230 9.31 -0.06 14.75
CA ASP A 230 10.21 -0.44 15.84
C ASP A 230 11.14 -1.60 15.44
N ALA A 231 10.64 -2.58 14.69
CA ALA A 231 11.44 -3.73 14.27
C ALA A 231 12.39 -3.46 13.09
N VAL A 232 12.06 -2.51 12.21
CA VAL A 232 12.89 -2.23 11.03
C VAL A 232 13.87 -1.08 11.23
N HIS A 233 13.64 -0.22 12.22
CA HIS A 233 14.49 0.93 12.58
C HIS A 233 14.89 1.78 11.38
N LEU A 234 13.89 2.18 10.57
CA LEU A 234 14.15 3.01 9.40
C LEU A 234 14.44 4.45 9.86
N ASN A 235 15.57 5.00 9.43
CA ASN A 235 15.93 6.37 9.75
C ASN A 235 15.16 7.35 8.84
N ASP A 236 15.04 8.61 9.31
CA ASP A 236 14.41 9.67 8.56
C ASP A 236 15.01 9.83 7.16
N GLY A 237 14.18 9.74 6.13
CA GLY A 237 14.56 9.93 4.75
C GLY A 237 15.25 8.75 4.08
N GLU A 238 15.40 7.61 4.73
CA GLU A 238 15.92 6.40 4.09
C GLU A 238 14.96 5.86 3.02
N VAL A 239 15.40 4.82 2.32
CA VAL A 239 14.65 4.23 1.20
C VAL A 239 14.16 2.85 1.57
N LEU A 240 12.88 2.57 1.29
CA LEU A 240 12.30 1.24 1.42
C LEU A 240 11.73 0.77 0.09
N LEU A 241 11.80 -0.54 -0.19
CA LEU A 241 11.29 -1.14 -1.43
C LEU A 241 10.20 -2.16 -1.11
N ASN A 242 9.00 -1.94 -1.65
CA ASN A 242 7.87 -2.85 -1.50
C ASN A 242 7.62 -3.71 -2.75
N PRO A 243 7.92 -5.03 -2.71
CA PRO A 243 7.59 -5.95 -3.79
C PRO A 243 6.20 -6.62 -3.64
N PHE A 244 5.50 -6.40 -2.53
CA PHE A 244 4.22 -7.04 -2.25
C PHE A 244 3.04 -6.17 -2.69
N PRO A 245 1.96 -6.76 -3.21
CA PRO A 245 0.75 -5.99 -3.55
C PRO A 245 0.18 -5.24 -2.35
N PHE A 246 -0.23 -3.99 -2.53
CA PHE A 246 -0.89 -3.18 -1.50
C PHE A 246 -2.34 -3.63 -1.26
N VAL A 247 -2.53 -4.90 -0.90
CA VAL A 247 -3.86 -5.49 -0.67
C VAL A 247 -3.97 -6.16 0.71
N ASN A 248 -2.88 -6.22 1.45
CA ASN A 248 -2.81 -6.92 2.72
C ASN A 248 -1.91 -6.22 3.74
N MET A 249 -1.88 -6.79 4.94
CA MET A 249 -1.15 -6.26 6.07
C MET A 249 0.35 -6.06 5.80
N ALA A 250 1.01 -7.01 5.13
CA ALA A 250 2.45 -6.93 4.90
C ALA A 250 2.85 -5.64 4.15
N ALA A 251 2.09 -5.26 3.12
CA ALA A 251 2.36 -4.03 2.37
C ALA A 251 1.83 -2.79 3.09
N ILE A 252 0.63 -2.85 3.70
CA ILE A 252 0.00 -1.67 4.29
C ILE A 252 0.73 -1.28 5.59
N SER A 253 0.81 -2.15 6.59
CA SER A 253 1.47 -1.80 7.85
C SER A 253 3.00 -1.75 7.72
N GLY A 254 3.58 -2.67 6.93
CA GLY A 254 5.04 -2.79 6.79
C GLY A 254 5.68 -1.76 5.85
N PHE A 255 4.91 -1.14 4.96
CA PHE A 255 5.46 -0.18 3.99
C PHE A 255 4.72 1.14 3.94
N LEU A 256 3.39 1.15 3.77
CA LEU A 256 2.65 2.41 3.61
C LEU A 256 2.77 3.31 4.84
N PHE A 257 2.65 2.75 6.04
CA PHE A 257 2.76 3.53 7.27
C PHE A 257 4.21 3.77 7.69
N VAL A 258 5.10 2.79 7.59
CA VAL A 258 6.53 2.93 7.89
C VAL A 258 7.18 4.00 6.99
N TRP A 259 6.80 4.03 5.71
CA TRP A 259 7.19 5.10 4.79
C TRP A 259 6.88 6.49 5.33
N LEU A 260 5.66 6.69 5.84
CA LEU A 260 5.22 7.99 6.37
C LEU A 260 5.88 8.33 7.71
N PHE A 261 6.05 7.36 8.60
CA PHE A 261 6.70 7.58 9.89
C PHE A 261 8.15 8.04 9.72
N ALA A 262 8.89 7.41 8.83
CA ALA A 262 10.27 7.76 8.53
C ALA A 262 10.42 8.87 7.46
N ARG A 263 9.34 9.46 6.96
CA ARG A 263 9.38 10.41 5.81
C ARG A 263 10.31 9.92 4.70
N ALA A 264 10.26 8.64 4.44
CA ALA A 264 11.17 7.88 3.60
C ALA A 264 10.85 8.02 2.10
N THR A 265 11.65 7.40 1.25
CA THR A 265 11.32 7.17 -0.17
C THR A 265 10.80 5.77 -0.35
N LEU A 266 9.55 5.60 -0.79
CA LEU A 266 8.94 4.31 -1.08
C LEU A 266 9.13 3.94 -2.54
N VAL A 267 9.96 2.92 -2.78
CA VAL A 267 10.19 2.32 -4.10
C VAL A 267 9.21 1.18 -4.31
N LEU A 268 8.56 1.19 -5.46
CA LEU A 268 7.55 0.20 -5.85
C LEU A 268 8.16 -0.84 -6.78
N HIS A 269 7.70 -2.09 -6.66
CA HIS A 269 8.15 -3.20 -7.49
C HIS A 269 6.97 -4.05 -7.94
N HIS A 270 6.83 -4.27 -9.25
CA HIS A 270 5.81 -5.13 -9.84
C HIS A 270 6.09 -5.41 -11.33
N PRO A 271 5.80 -6.61 -11.83
CA PRO A 271 5.59 -7.86 -11.08
C PRO A 271 6.87 -8.29 -10.37
N PHE A 272 6.79 -9.28 -9.48
CA PHE A 272 8.00 -9.78 -8.83
C PHE A 272 8.98 -10.33 -9.87
N ASP A 273 10.15 -9.72 -9.94
CA ASP A 273 11.29 -10.09 -10.77
C ASP A 273 12.55 -9.91 -9.92
N LEU A 274 13.20 -11.02 -9.57
CA LEU A 274 14.30 -10.98 -8.62
C LEU A 274 15.53 -10.22 -9.11
N PRO A 275 16.02 -10.41 -10.36
CA PRO A 275 17.11 -9.58 -10.89
C PRO A 275 16.80 -8.08 -10.88
N LEU A 276 15.59 -7.69 -11.28
CA LEU A 276 15.17 -6.30 -11.25
C LEU A 276 15.07 -5.76 -9.82
N MET A 277 14.57 -6.58 -8.87
CA MET A 277 14.49 -6.20 -7.46
C MET A 277 15.89 -5.95 -6.89
N LEU A 278 16.86 -6.85 -7.12
CA LEU A 278 18.24 -6.68 -6.66
C LEU A 278 18.88 -5.43 -7.25
N LYS A 279 18.62 -5.16 -8.53
CA LYS A 279 19.06 -3.92 -9.16
C LYS A 279 18.45 -2.68 -8.51
N GLN A 280 17.15 -2.69 -8.22
CA GLN A 280 16.50 -1.57 -7.51
C GLN A 280 17.04 -1.41 -6.07
N LEU A 281 17.31 -2.51 -5.35
CA LEU A 281 17.93 -2.44 -4.02
C LEU A 281 19.26 -1.69 -4.05
N GLN A 282 20.09 -1.95 -5.05
CA GLN A 282 21.35 -1.27 -5.27
C GLN A 282 21.14 0.19 -5.71
N ASP A 283 20.44 0.40 -6.83
CA ASP A 283 20.36 1.70 -7.52
C ASP A 283 19.67 2.76 -6.65
N GLU A 284 18.66 2.36 -5.88
CA GLU A 284 17.91 3.24 -4.98
C GLU A 284 18.50 3.27 -3.55
N ARG A 285 19.57 2.51 -3.28
CA ARG A 285 20.23 2.43 -1.97
C ARG A 285 19.27 2.07 -0.86
N VAL A 286 18.48 1.04 -1.08
CA VAL A 286 17.38 0.60 -0.20
C VAL A 286 17.93 0.11 1.14
N ALA A 287 17.36 0.61 2.24
CA ALA A 287 17.71 0.21 3.60
C ALA A 287 16.82 -0.93 4.14
N TYR A 288 15.58 -1.02 3.66
CA TYR A 288 14.57 -1.97 4.13
C TYR A 288 13.74 -2.54 2.99
N THR A 289 13.51 -3.86 3.02
CA THR A 289 12.59 -4.55 2.12
C THR A 289 11.96 -5.79 2.79
N ILE A 290 11.12 -6.51 2.04
CA ILE A 290 10.53 -7.79 2.44
C ILE A 290 10.73 -8.81 1.34
N ALA A 291 10.98 -10.06 1.71
CA ALA A 291 11.06 -11.17 0.76
C ALA A 291 10.56 -12.48 1.39
N PRO A 292 9.92 -13.37 0.59
CA PRO A 292 9.54 -14.70 1.07
C PRO A 292 10.77 -15.52 1.49
N PRO A 293 10.65 -16.43 2.50
CA PRO A 293 11.76 -17.27 2.94
C PRO A 293 12.41 -18.08 1.81
N ALA A 294 11.61 -18.53 0.83
CA ALA A 294 12.12 -19.28 -0.32
C ALA A 294 13.10 -18.45 -1.17
N VAL A 295 12.82 -17.16 -1.36
CA VAL A 295 13.70 -16.24 -2.10
C VAL A 295 15.00 -16.02 -1.34
N LEU A 296 14.92 -15.79 -0.02
CA LEU A 296 16.10 -15.58 0.82
C LEU A 296 17.00 -16.83 0.87
N ASN A 297 16.41 -18.02 1.05
CA ASN A 297 17.15 -19.27 1.00
C ASN A 297 17.86 -19.47 -0.35
N MET A 298 17.18 -19.15 -1.46
CA MET A 298 17.76 -19.23 -2.81
C MET A 298 18.91 -18.27 -2.99
N LEU A 299 18.80 -17.04 -2.50
CA LEU A 299 19.85 -16.03 -2.58
C LEU A 299 21.11 -16.45 -1.83
N LEU A 300 20.97 -17.00 -0.61
CA LEU A 300 22.11 -17.54 0.15
C LEU A 300 22.76 -18.75 -0.51
N ALA A 301 21.96 -19.60 -1.15
CA ALA A 301 22.49 -20.76 -1.90
C ALA A 301 23.25 -20.33 -3.17
N LYS A 302 22.86 -19.20 -3.77
CA LYS A 302 23.47 -18.63 -4.99
C LYS A 302 24.22 -17.34 -4.67
N LYS A 303 25.29 -17.44 -3.88
CA LYS A 303 26.11 -16.28 -3.44
C LYS A 303 26.60 -15.40 -4.59
N GLU A 304 26.84 -15.98 -5.75
CA GLU A 304 27.25 -15.26 -6.96
C GLU A 304 26.23 -14.19 -7.36
N MET A 305 24.93 -14.49 -7.19
CA MET A 305 23.87 -13.53 -7.47
C MET A 305 23.86 -12.38 -6.45
N LEU A 306 24.09 -12.66 -5.16
CA LEU A 306 24.22 -11.61 -4.14
C LEU A 306 25.44 -10.73 -4.37
N ASN A 307 26.59 -11.34 -4.72
CA ASN A 307 27.84 -10.63 -4.93
C ASN A 307 27.86 -9.78 -6.21
N ALA A 308 26.89 -9.98 -7.11
CA ALA A 308 26.76 -9.18 -8.34
C ALA A 308 26.17 -7.78 -8.10
N PHE A 309 25.65 -7.51 -6.90
CA PHE A 309 24.98 -6.24 -6.56
C PHE A 309 25.57 -5.65 -5.27
N ASP A 310 25.64 -4.33 -5.21
CA ASP A 310 25.99 -3.61 -3.98
C ASP A 310 24.75 -3.47 -3.08
N LEU A 311 24.67 -4.31 -2.07
CA LEU A 311 23.58 -4.31 -1.08
C LEU A 311 24.02 -3.69 0.27
N SER A 312 25.10 -2.93 0.30
CA SER A 312 25.70 -2.37 1.54
C SER A 312 24.75 -1.42 2.31
N ASN A 313 23.76 -0.84 1.65
CA ASN A 313 22.76 -0.01 2.30
C ASN A 313 21.60 -0.82 2.94
N LEU A 314 21.40 -2.07 2.49
CA LEU A 314 20.30 -2.90 2.97
C LEU A 314 20.62 -3.43 4.37
N ARG A 315 19.87 -2.97 5.37
CA ARG A 315 20.09 -3.33 6.77
C ARG A 315 19.10 -4.34 7.31
N THR A 316 17.87 -4.27 6.82
CA THR A 316 16.78 -5.09 7.33
C THR A 316 15.98 -5.71 6.19
N ILE A 317 15.72 -7.00 6.31
CA ILE A 317 14.78 -7.72 5.44
C ILE A 317 13.71 -8.36 6.33
N CYS A 318 12.45 -7.95 6.18
CA CYS A 318 11.35 -8.69 6.77
C CYS A 318 11.07 -9.96 5.96
N SER A 319 10.68 -11.02 6.64
CA SER A 319 10.27 -12.27 6.01
C SER A 319 9.19 -12.95 6.85
N GLY A 320 8.26 -13.66 6.20
CA GLY A 320 7.13 -14.27 6.88
C GLY A 320 6.31 -15.15 5.95
N SER A 321 5.07 -15.42 6.32
CA SER A 321 4.14 -16.35 5.65
C SER A 321 4.55 -17.84 5.64
N ALA A 322 5.78 -18.14 6.05
CA ALA A 322 6.28 -19.49 6.31
C ALA A 322 7.39 -19.41 7.37
N PRO A 323 7.69 -20.52 8.09
CA PRO A 323 8.77 -20.55 9.07
C PRO A 323 10.12 -20.16 8.45
N LEU A 324 10.90 -19.37 9.17
CA LEU A 324 12.26 -19.01 8.78
C LEU A 324 13.23 -20.13 9.20
N SER A 325 14.24 -20.40 8.36
CA SER A 325 15.30 -21.30 8.78
C SER A 325 16.39 -20.54 9.56
N PRO A 326 16.85 -21.05 10.71
CA PRO A 326 17.95 -20.42 11.46
C PRO A 326 19.20 -20.20 10.61
N TRP A 327 19.50 -21.14 9.70
CA TRP A 327 20.60 -21.03 8.74
C TRP A 327 20.49 -19.77 7.87
N MET A 328 19.29 -19.48 7.39
CA MET A 328 19.06 -18.31 6.53
C MET A 328 19.21 -17.01 7.30
N VAL A 329 18.60 -16.90 8.49
CA VAL A 329 18.69 -15.69 9.34
C VAL A 329 20.14 -15.41 9.70
N LYS A 330 20.87 -16.45 10.16
CA LYS A 330 22.28 -16.35 10.49
C LYS A 330 23.16 -16.01 9.28
N GLY A 331 22.88 -16.63 8.13
CA GLY A 331 23.63 -16.43 6.91
C GLY A 331 23.59 -14.99 6.39
N PHE A 332 22.42 -14.35 6.39
CA PHE A 332 22.30 -12.93 6.02
C PHE A 332 23.07 -12.01 6.98
N LYS A 333 23.00 -12.30 8.30
CA LYS A 333 23.73 -11.52 9.28
C LYS A 333 25.24 -11.65 9.12
N GLU A 334 25.76 -12.86 8.99
CA GLU A 334 27.19 -13.12 8.91
C GLU A 334 27.83 -12.66 7.59
N LEU A 335 27.13 -12.84 6.46
CA LEU A 335 27.68 -12.55 5.14
C LEU A 335 27.52 -11.10 4.71
N LEU A 336 26.42 -10.46 5.10
CA LEU A 336 26.02 -9.14 4.57
C LEU A 336 25.74 -8.12 5.68
N ASN A 337 25.79 -8.52 6.96
CA ASN A 337 25.36 -7.73 8.10
C ASN A 337 23.90 -7.24 8.00
N ILE A 338 23.05 -8.05 7.35
CA ILE A 338 21.60 -7.76 7.20
C ILE A 338 20.84 -8.51 8.29
N ASP A 339 19.99 -7.81 9.01
CA ASP A 339 19.06 -8.40 9.96
C ASP A 339 17.82 -8.92 9.25
N VAL A 340 17.51 -10.20 9.44
CA VAL A 340 16.25 -10.79 8.97
C VAL A 340 15.27 -10.81 10.12
N VAL A 341 14.17 -10.06 9.96
CA VAL A 341 13.08 -9.93 10.94
C VAL A 341 11.96 -10.88 10.55
N ASN A 342 11.61 -11.81 11.43
CA ASN A 342 10.46 -12.68 11.21
C ASN A 342 9.17 -11.91 11.48
N THR A 343 8.25 -11.95 10.52
CA THR A 343 6.96 -11.27 10.63
C THR A 343 5.83 -12.28 10.48
N PHE A 344 4.97 -12.35 11.50
CA PHE A 344 3.75 -13.14 11.46
C PHE A 344 2.54 -12.23 11.58
N GLY A 345 1.59 -12.35 10.65
CA GLY A 345 0.41 -11.51 10.71
C GLY A 345 -0.73 -11.93 9.80
N SER A 346 -1.88 -11.31 10.03
CA SER A 346 -3.06 -11.48 9.19
C SER A 346 -3.86 -10.18 9.07
N ASN A 347 -4.68 -10.09 8.03
CA ASN A 347 -5.56 -8.94 7.84
C ASN A 347 -6.55 -8.77 8.99
N GLU A 348 -6.86 -9.83 9.73
CA GLU A 348 -7.79 -9.83 10.86
C GLU A 348 -7.22 -9.13 12.11
N GLY A 349 -5.90 -8.87 12.19
CA GLY A 349 -5.41 -7.97 13.20
C GLY A 349 -4.24 -8.46 14.07
N ILE A 350 -3.57 -9.54 13.68
CA ILE A 350 -2.36 -9.98 14.37
C ILE A 350 -1.15 -9.43 13.62
N ALA A 351 -0.20 -8.83 14.36
CA ALA A 351 1.14 -8.52 13.89
C ALA A 351 2.12 -8.85 15.02
N LEU A 352 2.96 -9.85 14.78
CA LEU A 352 4.08 -10.22 15.63
C LEU A 352 5.36 -10.10 14.83
N VAL A 353 6.36 -9.49 15.41
CA VAL A 353 7.68 -9.30 14.80
C VAL A 353 8.75 -9.75 15.77
N SER A 354 9.83 -10.33 15.25
CA SER A 354 11.00 -10.70 16.06
C SER A 354 12.21 -9.93 15.56
N CYS A 355 12.52 -8.81 16.20
CA CYS A 355 13.72 -8.02 15.87
C CYS A 355 14.97 -8.55 16.59
N ALA A 356 16.15 -8.09 16.14
CA ALA A 356 17.43 -8.51 16.70
C ALA A 356 17.64 -8.05 18.15
N GLU A 357 17.03 -6.94 18.54
CA GLU A 357 17.12 -6.38 19.89
C GLU A 357 16.40 -7.25 20.91
N ASP A 358 15.16 -7.68 20.58
CA ASP A 358 14.37 -8.54 21.47
C ASP A 358 14.84 -9.99 21.46
N ILE A 359 15.29 -10.48 20.28
CA ILE A 359 15.72 -11.87 20.08
C ILE A 359 17.11 -11.84 19.42
N PRO A 360 18.19 -11.67 20.22
CA PRO A 360 19.55 -11.51 19.69
C PRO A 360 20.06 -12.73 18.90
N LEU A 361 19.64 -13.94 19.30
CA LEU A 361 20.08 -15.18 18.66
C LEU A 361 19.29 -15.40 17.35
N PRO A 362 19.95 -15.41 16.18
CA PRO A 362 19.27 -15.59 14.88
C PRO A 362 18.43 -16.86 14.78
N GLU A 363 18.89 -17.95 15.42
CA GLU A 363 18.19 -19.23 15.45
C GLU A 363 16.88 -19.23 16.24
N HIS A 364 16.61 -18.21 17.01
CA HIS A 364 15.38 -18.04 17.81
C HIS A 364 14.39 -17.04 17.20
N ARG A 365 14.76 -16.36 16.12
CA ARG A 365 13.89 -15.37 15.44
C ARG A 365 12.84 -15.94 14.51
#